data_c114989f90ed8491dfcbfeb02fb718f7
#
_entry.id   c114989f90ed8491dfcbfeb02fb718f7
#
_cell.length_a   1.000
_cell.length_b   1.000
_cell.length_c   1.000
_cell.angle_alpha   90.00
_cell.angle_beta   90.00
_cell.angle_gamma   90.00
#
_symmetry.space_group_name_H-M   'P 1'
#
loop_
_entity.id
_entity.type
_entity.pdbx_description
1 polymer ?
#
loop_
_entity_poly.entity_id
_entity_poly.type
_entity_poly.pdbx_seq_one_letter_code
_entity_poly.pdbx_strand_id
1 'polypeptide(L)'
;MLGYSDSNKDGGYIASRLHVALAASALSTACLENGAALQIFHGRGGSIGRGGGPAAASVMAQPFEVIPSRMRWTEQGEMISRRYGDEESAKRRMDELVGAVLAAGARQQISPSEAHAERLARLRKGAFSAYRELVYENPAFEDFFWSATPVGEIAELNIGSRPASRTKSRKIEDLRAIPWVFSWTQSRFMLPGWFGFAGGVKRAGLTPSELAEMAHIGRIFPALLADMEMALAQADMELAGAYAELSPDRDAARAIMDVIRADHEQACELAVSIRRGTRLLDDRPALAEWVQVASDSIAPLNRLQLELLARRRRGDDDPRLKRAVEFTVAGISAGLRGTG
;
A
#
# COMPACT_ATOMS: atom_id res chain seq x y z
N MET A 1 13.25 -10.40 11.98
CA MET A 1 12.35 -10.20 10.83
C MET A 1 11.33 -9.11 11.18
N LEU A 2 11.22 -8.10 10.34
CA LEU A 2 10.19 -7.07 10.46
C LEU A 2 9.07 -7.38 9.45
N GLY A 3 7.80 -7.43 9.93
CA GLY A 3 6.65 -7.72 9.11
C GLY A 3 6.02 -6.45 8.51
N TYR A 4 5.74 -6.47 7.21
CA TYR A 4 5.11 -5.33 6.52
C TYR A 4 3.63 -5.55 6.23
N SER A 5 3.27 -6.74 5.74
CA SER A 5 1.93 -7.00 5.20
C SER A 5 0.85 -6.97 6.28
N ASP A 6 1.04 -7.70 7.38
CA ASP A 6 0.07 -7.71 8.47
C ASP A 6 0.04 -6.35 9.19
N SER A 7 1.20 -5.71 9.38
CA SER A 7 1.27 -4.38 10.00
C SER A 7 0.49 -3.33 9.20
N ASN A 8 0.55 -3.38 7.86
CA ASN A 8 -0.19 -2.46 7.00
C ASN A 8 -1.70 -2.68 7.10
N LYS A 9 -2.14 -3.94 7.22
CA LYS A 9 -3.56 -4.26 7.46
C LYS A 9 -4.03 -3.73 8.81
N ASP A 10 -3.22 -3.91 9.85
CA ASP A 10 -3.61 -3.61 11.22
C ASP A 10 -3.56 -2.12 11.57
N GLY A 11 -2.67 -1.37 10.96
CA GLY A 11 -2.44 0.04 11.31
C GLY A 11 -2.40 1.03 10.14
N GLY A 12 -2.62 0.57 8.91
CA GLY A 12 -2.46 1.36 7.69
C GLY A 12 -1.01 1.50 7.24
N TYR A 13 -0.84 1.82 5.96
CA TYR A 13 0.47 1.91 5.32
C TYR A 13 1.40 2.93 5.99
N ILE A 14 0.89 4.15 6.23
CA ILE A 14 1.67 5.27 6.75
C ILE A 14 2.26 4.94 8.13
N ALA A 15 1.39 4.53 9.05
CA ALA A 15 1.82 4.22 10.41
C ALA A 15 2.73 2.99 10.45
N SER A 16 2.43 1.96 9.67
CA SER A 16 3.24 0.74 9.58
C SER A 16 4.66 1.02 9.05
N ARG A 17 4.78 1.79 7.96
CA ARG A 17 6.10 2.14 7.39
C ARG A 17 6.96 2.91 8.37
N LEU A 18 6.37 3.89 9.04
CA LEU A 18 7.09 4.68 10.05
C LEU A 18 7.45 3.82 11.27
N HIS A 19 6.57 2.92 11.70
CA HIS A 19 6.83 2.03 12.84
C HIS A 19 7.98 1.03 12.55
N VAL A 20 7.95 0.42 11.36
CA VAL A 20 9.02 -0.51 10.93
C VAL A 20 10.38 0.20 10.87
N ALA A 21 10.41 1.44 10.41
CA ALA A 21 11.62 2.23 10.35
C ALA A 21 12.16 2.58 11.74
N LEU A 22 11.28 3.02 12.66
CA LEU A 22 11.65 3.29 14.05
C LEU A 22 12.16 2.02 14.77
N ALA A 23 11.48 0.89 14.55
CA ALA A 23 11.92 -0.39 15.11
C ALA A 23 13.29 -0.82 14.55
N ALA A 24 13.54 -0.61 13.26
CA ALA A 24 14.84 -0.91 12.65
C ALA A 24 15.95 -0.06 13.24
N SER A 25 15.72 1.25 13.42
CA SER A 25 16.66 2.17 14.05
C SER A 25 16.95 1.76 15.50
N ALA A 26 15.94 1.56 16.31
CA ALA A 26 16.08 1.17 17.72
C ALA A 26 16.83 -0.17 17.89
N LEU A 27 16.50 -1.17 17.06
CA LEU A 27 17.19 -2.46 17.07
C LEU A 27 18.67 -2.32 16.65
N SER A 28 18.96 -1.49 15.64
CA SER A 28 20.33 -1.26 15.19
C SER A 28 21.16 -0.61 16.28
N THR A 29 20.65 0.41 16.95
CA THR A 29 21.30 1.07 18.08
C THR A 29 21.54 0.10 19.23
N ALA A 30 20.52 -0.62 19.67
CA ALA A 30 20.65 -1.57 20.77
C ALA A 30 21.67 -2.69 20.47
N CYS A 31 21.71 -3.21 19.23
CA CYS A 31 22.71 -4.20 18.85
C CYS A 31 24.13 -3.62 18.84
N LEU A 32 24.29 -2.41 18.33
CA LEU A 32 25.59 -1.73 18.30
C LEU A 32 26.15 -1.50 19.73
N GLU A 33 25.33 -0.99 20.63
CA GLU A 33 25.68 -0.75 22.04
C GLU A 33 26.09 -2.03 22.77
N ASN A 34 25.55 -3.17 22.37
CA ASN A 34 25.85 -4.48 22.96
C ASN A 34 26.88 -5.30 22.15
N GLY A 35 27.56 -4.72 21.16
CA GLY A 35 28.55 -5.39 20.34
C GLY A 35 28.00 -6.52 19.46
N ALA A 36 26.70 -6.55 19.21
CA ALA A 36 26.04 -7.56 18.40
C ALA A 36 25.91 -7.13 16.93
N ALA A 37 26.16 -8.06 16.00
CA ALA A 37 25.91 -7.81 14.58
C ALA A 37 24.42 -8.02 14.25
N LEU A 38 23.78 -7.01 13.66
CA LEU A 38 22.39 -7.07 13.25
C LEU A 38 22.27 -7.27 11.75
N GLN A 39 21.41 -8.21 11.35
CA GLN A 39 20.89 -8.33 10.00
C GLN A 39 19.37 -8.24 10.04
N ILE A 40 18.80 -7.24 9.38
CA ILE A 40 17.34 -7.07 9.31
C ILE A 40 16.81 -7.83 8.12
N PHE A 41 15.81 -8.67 8.38
CA PHE A 41 15.08 -9.41 7.39
C PHE A 41 13.71 -8.75 7.19
N HIS A 42 13.44 -8.28 5.96
CA HIS A 42 12.21 -7.60 5.60
C HIS A 42 11.27 -8.54 4.84
N GLY A 43 10.10 -8.80 5.42
CA GLY A 43 9.02 -9.55 4.78
C GLY A 43 8.20 -8.65 3.84
N ARG A 44 8.74 -8.31 2.66
CA ARG A 44 8.06 -7.44 1.70
C ARG A 44 7.00 -8.18 0.91
N GLY A 45 5.86 -7.54 0.70
CA GLY A 45 4.84 -8.00 -0.22
C GLY A 45 5.07 -7.52 -1.66
N GLY A 46 4.21 -7.95 -2.58
CA GLY A 46 4.29 -7.59 -4.00
C GLY A 46 3.83 -6.17 -4.33
N SER A 47 2.89 -5.64 -3.57
CA SER A 47 2.29 -4.31 -3.77
C SER A 47 2.66 -3.32 -2.67
N ILE A 48 2.40 -2.02 -2.91
CA ILE A 48 2.64 -0.94 -1.94
C ILE A 48 1.88 -1.19 -0.64
N GLY A 49 0.60 -1.51 -0.72
CA GLY A 49 -0.22 -1.81 0.46
C GLY A 49 0.28 -2.98 1.31
N ARG A 50 1.23 -3.77 0.80
CA ARG A 50 1.91 -4.87 1.50
C ARG A 50 3.38 -4.57 1.79
N GLY A 51 3.80 -3.31 1.73
CA GLY A 51 5.18 -2.89 1.91
C GLY A 51 6.09 -3.19 0.73
N GLY A 52 5.52 -3.42 -0.45
CA GLY A 52 6.23 -3.51 -1.73
C GLY A 52 6.77 -2.15 -2.17
N GLY A 53 7.13 -2.07 -3.44
CA GLY A 53 7.73 -0.88 -4.04
C GLY A 53 9.10 -1.19 -4.65
N PRO A 54 9.75 -0.21 -5.30
CA PRO A 54 11.07 -0.40 -5.88
C PRO A 54 12.11 -0.82 -4.81
N ALA A 55 12.88 -1.87 -5.11
CA ALA A 55 13.87 -2.41 -4.18
C ALA A 55 14.96 -1.38 -3.84
N ALA A 56 15.47 -0.70 -4.87
CA ALA A 56 16.48 0.35 -4.73
C ALA A 56 15.98 1.50 -3.82
N ALA A 57 14.75 1.98 -4.04
CA ALA A 57 14.15 3.02 -3.21
C ALA A 57 14.02 2.58 -1.74
N SER A 58 13.71 1.31 -1.50
CA SER A 58 13.61 0.76 -0.15
C SER A 58 14.95 0.66 0.57
N VAL A 59 16.05 0.38 -0.15
CA VAL A 59 17.42 0.45 0.41
C VAL A 59 17.73 1.89 0.80
N MET A 60 17.47 2.82 -0.11
CA MET A 60 17.75 4.24 0.11
C MET A 60 16.92 4.85 1.25
N ALA A 61 15.76 4.27 1.55
CA ALA A 61 14.84 4.71 2.60
C ALA A 61 15.17 4.15 3.99
N GLN A 62 16.19 3.28 4.14
CA GLN A 62 16.53 2.73 5.44
C GLN A 62 17.02 3.82 6.42
N PRO A 63 16.72 3.66 7.72
CA PRO A 63 17.30 4.49 8.76
C PRO A 63 18.84 4.51 8.68
N PHE A 64 19.45 5.57 9.20
CA PHE A 64 20.90 5.75 9.11
C PHE A 64 21.69 4.68 9.87
N GLU A 65 21.12 4.16 10.94
CA GLU A 65 21.70 3.14 11.80
C GLU A 65 21.69 1.74 11.17
N VAL A 66 20.91 1.55 10.10
CA VAL A 66 20.82 0.27 9.40
C VAL A 66 21.92 0.19 8.34
N ILE A 67 22.71 -0.88 8.39
CA ILE A 67 23.75 -1.14 7.39
C ILE A 67 23.11 -1.74 6.14
N PRO A 68 23.08 -1.01 5.00
CA PRO A 68 22.36 -1.46 3.80
C PRO A 68 22.88 -2.79 3.24
N SER A 69 24.19 -3.04 3.30
CA SER A 69 24.80 -4.28 2.81
C SER A 69 24.47 -5.53 3.64
N ARG A 70 23.84 -5.35 4.80
CA ARG A 70 23.38 -6.45 5.67
C ARG A 70 21.88 -6.64 5.66
N MET A 71 21.16 -6.08 4.70
CA MET A 71 19.74 -6.29 4.54
C MET A 71 19.43 -7.63 3.85
N ARG A 72 18.36 -8.27 4.27
CA ARG A 72 17.79 -9.45 3.61
C ARG A 72 16.30 -9.23 3.36
N TRP A 73 15.85 -9.57 2.17
CA TRP A 73 14.43 -9.56 1.87
C TRP A 73 13.95 -10.87 1.28
N THR A 74 12.65 -11.14 1.48
CA THR A 74 11.94 -12.16 0.74
C THR A 74 11.13 -11.48 -0.33
N GLU A 75 11.29 -11.93 -1.57
CA GLU A 75 10.32 -11.67 -2.62
C GLU A 75 9.37 -12.86 -2.75
N GLN A 76 8.13 -12.62 -3.13
CA GLN A 76 7.18 -13.69 -3.36
C GLN A 76 7.43 -14.34 -4.73
N GLY A 77 7.09 -15.65 -4.86
CA GLY A 77 7.42 -16.43 -6.05
C GLY A 77 6.93 -15.81 -7.36
N GLU A 78 5.71 -15.29 -7.38
CA GLU A 78 5.15 -14.60 -8.54
C GLU A 78 5.92 -13.32 -8.92
N MET A 79 6.48 -12.63 -7.94
CA MET A 79 7.31 -11.44 -8.17
C MET A 79 8.70 -11.82 -8.68
N ILE A 80 9.24 -12.97 -8.25
CA ILE A 80 10.54 -13.47 -8.71
C ILE A 80 10.49 -13.76 -10.21
N SER A 81 9.53 -14.56 -10.66
CA SER A 81 9.36 -14.86 -12.09
C SER A 81 9.23 -13.61 -12.93
N ARG A 82 8.47 -12.62 -12.45
CA ARG A 82 8.21 -11.40 -13.16
C ARG A 82 9.40 -10.44 -13.21
N ARG A 83 10.20 -10.39 -12.13
CA ARG A 83 11.32 -9.46 -12.00
C ARG A 83 12.61 -10.00 -12.58
N TYR A 84 12.77 -11.34 -12.55
CA TYR A 84 14.02 -12.01 -12.86
C TYR A 84 13.84 -13.13 -13.91
N GLY A 85 12.66 -13.20 -14.55
CA GLY A 85 12.34 -14.24 -15.54
C GLY A 85 13.02 -14.07 -16.89
N ASP A 86 13.50 -12.87 -17.22
CA ASP A 86 14.37 -12.61 -18.36
C ASP A 86 15.70 -11.97 -17.92
N GLU A 87 16.75 -12.25 -18.68
CA GLU A 87 18.13 -11.88 -18.32
C GLU A 87 18.34 -10.37 -18.27
N GLU A 88 17.79 -9.61 -19.22
CA GLU A 88 17.97 -8.17 -19.31
C GLU A 88 17.29 -7.44 -18.14
N SER A 89 16.04 -7.82 -17.84
CA SER A 89 15.31 -7.28 -16.68
C SER A 89 15.97 -7.66 -15.37
N ALA A 90 16.45 -8.89 -15.24
CA ALA A 90 17.15 -9.36 -14.04
C ALA A 90 18.42 -8.57 -13.81
N LYS A 91 19.26 -8.41 -14.86
CA LYS A 91 20.50 -7.64 -14.78
C LYS A 91 20.24 -6.19 -14.37
N ARG A 92 19.32 -5.50 -15.05
CA ARG A 92 18.97 -4.11 -14.73
C ARG A 92 18.56 -3.94 -13.27
N ARG A 93 17.70 -4.84 -12.76
CA ARG A 93 17.24 -4.79 -11.36
C ARG A 93 18.35 -5.05 -10.36
N MET A 94 19.27 -5.97 -10.68
CA MET A 94 20.43 -6.23 -9.84
C MET A 94 21.41 -5.04 -9.85
N ASP A 95 21.65 -4.43 -11.01
CA ASP A 95 22.48 -3.23 -11.12
C ASP A 95 21.87 -2.06 -10.32
N GLU A 96 20.56 -1.82 -10.43
CA GLU A 96 19.82 -0.83 -9.62
C GLU A 96 19.96 -1.10 -8.12
N LEU A 97 19.84 -2.36 -7.70
CA LEU A 97 19.91 -2.75 -6.31
C LEU A 97 21.32 -2.57 -5.73
N VAL A 98 22.34 -3.05 -6.46
CA VAL A 98 23.75 -2.91 -6.06
C VAL A 98 24.11 -1.43 -6.02
N GLY A 99 23.73 -0.66 -7.04
CA GLY A 99 23.93 0.79 -7.10
C GLY A 99 23.30 1.50 -5.87
N ALA A 100 22.08 1.11 -5.50
CA ALA A 100 21.41 1.67 -4.32
C ALA A 100 22.13 1.32 -3.01
N VAL A 101 22.63 0.10 -2.87
CA VAL A 101 23.41 -0.33 -1.67
C VAL A 101 24.70 0.48 -1.58
N LEU A 102 25.45 0.63 -2.67
CA LEU A 102 26.66 1.44 -2.72
C LEU A 102 26.38 2.92 -2.42
N ALA A 103 25.36 3.49 -3.05
CA ALA A 103 24.96 4.87 -2.82
C ALA A 103 24.49 5.12 -1.38
N ALA A 104 23.73 4.20 -0.80
CA ALA A 104 23.28 4.30 0.59
C ALA A 104 24.46 4.20 1.58
N GLY A 105 25.47 3.36 1.28
CA GLY A 105 26.70 3.23 2.07
C GLY A 105 27.64 4.42 1.97
N ALA A 106 27.67 5.08 0.80
CA ALA A 106 28.50 6.26 0.56
C ALA A 106 27.89 7.58 1.08
N ARG A 107 26.58 7.59 1.38
CA ARG A 107 25.92 8.80 1.88
C ARG A 107 26.41 9.19 3.26
N GLN A 108 26.67 10.49 3.41
CA GLN A 108 26.97 11.06 4.71
C GLN A 108 25.82 10.79 5.70
N GLN A 109 26.13 10.24 6.84
CA GLN A 109 25.16 9.94 7.91
C GLN A 109 24.80 11.23 8.64
N ILE A 110 23.83 11.96 8.11
CA ILE A 110 23.25 13.10 8.81
C ILE A 110 22.01 12.57 9.53
N SER A 111 22.11 12.44 10.86
CA SER A 111 20.96 12.08 11.68
C SER A 111 19.88 13.15 11.56
N PRO A 112 18.61 12.77 11.41
CA PRO A 112 17.50 13.72 11.43
C PRO A 112 17.49 14.50 12.75
N SER A 113 17.08 15.78 12.70
CA SER A 113 16.90 16.56 13.92
C SER A 113 15.82 15.95 14.82
N GLU A 114 15.88 16.24 16.11
CA GLU A 114 14.85 15.83 17.07
C GLU A 114 13.45 16.29 16.63
N ALA A 115 13.33 17.51 16.14
CA ALA A 115 12.09 18.04 15.59
C ALA A 115 11.56 17.23 14.40
N HIS A 116 12.43 16.73 13.51
CA HIS A 116 12.03 15.85 12.41
C HIS A 116 11.51 14.50 12.92
N ALA A 117 12.20 13.90 13.89
CA ALA A 117 11.78 12.65 14.52
C ALA A 117 10.42 12.80 15.23
N GLU A 118 10.20 13.92 15.93
CA GLU A 118 8.94 14.25 16.58
C GLU A 118 7.79 14.39 15.58
N ARG A 119 8.02 15.10 14.46
CA ARG A 119 7.01 15.25 13.38
C ARG A 119 6.61 13.88 12.81
N LEU A 120 7.58 13.00 12.55
CA LEU A 120 7.31 11.62 12.09
C LEU A 120 6.50 10.83 13.13
N ALA A 121 6.82 10.98 14.42
CA ALA A 121 6.10 10.29 15.50
C ALA A 121 4.65 10.78 15.60
N ARG A 122 4.40 12.10 15.50
CA ARG A 122 3.06 12.69 15.47
C ARG A 122 2.27 12.21 14.26
N LEU A 123 2.86 12.24 13.05
CA LEU A 123 2.24 11.75 11.84
C LEU A 123 1.87 10.27 11.96
N ARG A 124 2.79 9.44 12.45
CA ARG A 124 2.55 8.01 12.69
C ARG A 124 1.34 7.77 13.60
N LYS A 125 1.28 8.47 14.73
CA LYS A 125 0.17 8.34 15.70
C LYS A 125 -1.15 8.79 15.07
N GLY A 126 -1.15 9.94 14.40
CA GLY A 126 -2.34 10.49 13.76
C GLY A 126 -2.86 9.60 12.63
N ALA A 127 -1.98 9.07 11.78
CA ALA A 127 -2.34 8.18 10.69
C ALA A 127 -2.87 6.83 11.20
N PHE A 128 -2.26 6.28 12.25
CA PHE A 128 -2.75 5.06 12.91
C PHE A 128 -4.19 5.27 13.42
N SER A 129 -4.44 6.35 14.15
CA SER A 129 -5.78 6.65 14.69
C SER A 129 -6.81 6.83 13.56
N ALA A 130 -6.46 7.58 12.50
CA ALA A 130 -7.35 7.80 11.37
C ALA A 130 -7.73 6.48 10.66
N TYR A 131 -6.75 5.60 10.48
CA TYR A 131 -6.98 4.29 9.88
C TYR A 131 -7.85 3.39 10.76
N ARG A 132 -7.55 3.30 12.05
CA ARG A 132 -8.28 2.46 13.00
C ARG A 132 -9.74 2.87 13.14
N GLU A 133 -9.99 4.16 13.20
CA GLU A 133 -11.34 4.73 13.32
C GLU A 133 -12.25 4.28 12.16
N LEU A 134 -11.75 4.26 10.92
CA LEU A 134 -12.54 3.76 9.79
C LEU A 134 -12.60 2.22 9.77
N VAL A 135 -11.45 1.55 9.86
CA VAL A 135 -11.35 0.13 9.50
C VAL A 135 -11.78 -0.80 10.63
N TYR A 136 -11.55 -0.40 11.89
CA TYR A 136 -11.77 -1.28 13.04
C TYR A 136 -12.79 -0.76 14.04
N GLU A 137 -13.00 0.56 14.10
CA GLU A 137 -13.90 1.17 15.07
C GLU A 137 -15.27 1.53 14.47
N ASN A 138 -15.35 1.60 13.13
CA ASN A 138 -16.62 1.79 12.44
C ASN A 138 -17.35 0.43 12.32
N PRO A 139 -18.50 0.24 13.00
CA PRO A 139 -19.19 -1.04 13.03
C PRO A 139 -19.73 -1.50 11.66
N ALA A 140 -19.94 -0.58 10.72
CA ALA A 140 -20.44 -0.90 9.39
C ALA A 140 -19.33 -1.24 8.39
N PHE A 141 -18.05 -1.02 8.75
CA PHE A 141 -16.96 -1.13 7.79
C PHE A 141 -16.69 -2.56 7.34
N GLU A 142 -16.83 -3.53 8.21
CA GLU A 142 -16.61 -4.94 7.87
C GLU A 142 -17.61 -5.40 6.80
N ASP A 143 -18.89 -5.13 6.99
CA ASP A 143 -19.93 -5.47 6.01
C ASP A 143 -19.79 -4.67 4.71
N PHE A 144 -19.39 -3.41 4.80
CA PHE A 144 -19.03 -2.60 3.64
C PHE A 144 -17.88 -3.25 2.85
N PHE A 145 -16.80 -3.63 3.50
CA PHE A 145 -15.65 -4.28 2.85
C PHE A 145 -16.04 -5.56 2.12
N TRP A 146 -16.84 -6.43 2.77
CA TRP A 146 -17.31 -7.68 2.19
C TRP A 146 -18.30 -7.48 1.04
N SER A 147 -19.04 -6.40 1.03
CA SER A 147 -20.00 -6.09 0.00
C SER A 147 -19.44 -5.24 -1.14
N ALA A 148 -18.64 -4.25 -0.86
CA ALA A 148 -18.06 -3.29 -1.81
C ALA A 148 -16.78 -3.80 -2.50
N THR A 149 -16.31 -5.00 -2.20
CA THR A 149 -15.12 -5.58 -2.85
C THR A 149 -15.37 -7.04 -3.24
N PRO A 150 -14.58 -7.61 -4.16
CA PRO A 150 -14.68 -9.02 -4.53
C PRO A 150 -13.95 -9.95 -3.54
N VAL A 151 -13.86 -9.61 -2.24
CA VAL A 151 -13.12 -10.40 -1.25
C VAL A 151 -13.65 -11.82 -1.10
N GLY A 152 -14.97 -12.01 -1.21
CA GLY A 152 -15.58 -13.35 -1.15
C GLY A 152 -15.10 -14.23 -2.31
N GLU A 153 -15.11 -13.69 -3.51
CA GLU A 153 -14.65 -14.37 -4.71
C GLU A 153 -13.14 -14.62 -4.70
N ILE A 154 -12.37 -13.66 -4.21
CA ILE A 154 -10.91 -13.79 -4.03
C ILE A 154 -10.58 -14.87 -3.01
N ALA A 155 -11.37 -15.00 -1.95
CA ALA A 155 -11.17 -16.04 -0.93
C ALA A 155 -11.37 -17.47 -1.46
N GLU A 156 -12.16 -17.61 -2.52
CA GLU A 156 -12.38 -18.89 -3.22
C GLU A 156 -11.23 -19.22 -4.21
N LEU A 157 -10.41 -18.23 -4.58
CA LEU A 157 -9.27 -18.43 -5.47
C LEU A 157 -8.06 -18.97 -4.68
N ASN A 158 -7.32 -19.89 -5.28
CA ASN A 158 -6.05 -20.37 -4.72
C ASN A 158 -4.92 -19.35 -4.97
N ILE A 159 -5.09 -18.13 -4.41
CA ILE A 159 -4.08 -17.08 -4.50
C ILE A 159 -3.13 -17.20 -3.29
N GLY A 160 -1.90 -17.59 -3.57
CA GLY A 160 -0.87 -17.80 -2.55
C GLY A 160 -0.84 -19.22 -1.98
N SER A 161 0.17 -19.51 -1.17
CA SER A 161 0.43 -20.85 -0.59
C SER A 161 -0.43 -21.17 0.64
N ARG A 162 -1.32 -20.29 1.07
CA ARG A 162 -2.09 -20.42 2.31
C ARG A 162 -3.54 -19.98 2.11
N PRO A 163 -4.51 -20.51 2.89
CA PRO A 163 -5.90 -20.07 2.86
C PRO A 163 -6.06 -18.55 3.06
N ALA A 164 -7.10 -17.96 2.48
CA ALA A 164 -7.38 -16.53 2.52
C ALA A 164 -7.59 -15.98 3.94
N SER A 165 -8.17 -16.77 4.83
CA SER A 165 -8.38 -16.42 6.24
C SER A 165 -7.71 -17.44 7.16
N ARG A 166 -7.41 -17.00 8.40
CA ARG A 166 -6.88 -17.84 9.48
C ARG A 166 -7.96 -18.69 10.12
N THR A 167 -9.18 -18.21 10.10
CA THR A 167 -10.39 -18.86 10.62
C THR A 167 -11.51 -18.78 9.58
N LYS A 168 -12.68 -19.37 9.88
CA LYS A 168 -13.89 -19.22 9.04
C LYS A 168 -14.67 -17.93 9.32
N SER A 169 -14.12 -17.01 10.13
CA SER A 169 -14.78 -15.75 10.44
C SER A 169 -14.67 -14.76 9.26
N ARG A 170 -15.58 -13.78 9.23
CA ARG A 170 -15.51 -12.64 8.29
C ARG A 170 -14.71 -11.47 8.85
N LYS A 171 -14.17 -11.58 10.06
CA LYS A 171 -13.44 -10.50 10.73
C LYS A 171 -12.18 -10.11 9.96
N ILE A 172 -11.95 -8.80 9.85
CA ILE A 172 -10.78 -8.25 9.16
C ILE A 172 -9.48 -8.74 9.83
N GLU A 173 -9.46 -8.89 11.16
CA GLU A 173 -8.31 -9.38 11.92
C GLU A 173 -7.86 -10.77 11.45
N ASP A 174 -8.80 -11.65 11.16
CA ASP A 174 -8.53 -13.02 10.74
C ASP A 174 -8.12 -13.14 9.27
N LEU A 175 -8.44 -12.12 8.46
CA LEU A 175 -8.09 -12.08 7.05
C LEU A 175 -6.58 -11.93 6.88
N ARG A 176 -6.02 -12.63 5.90
CA ARG A 176 -4.61 -12.45 5.53
C ARG A 176 -4.41 -11.19 4.71
N ALA A 177 -3.17 -10.69 4.72
CA ALA A 177 -2.82 -9.45 4.03
C ALA A 177 -3.03 -9.50 2.51
N ILE A 178 -2.86 -10.68 1.85
CA ILE A 178 -3.07 -10.80 0.40
C ILE A 178 -4.54 -10.52 0.04
N PRO A 179 -5.53 -11.28 0.54
CA PRO A 179 -6.94 -10.98 0.24
C PRO A 179 -7.35 -9.57 0.62
N TRP A 180 -6.86 -9.04 1.75
CA TRP A 180 -7.11 -7.67 2.17
C TRP A 180 -6.69 -6.65 1.11
N VAL A 181 -5.41 -6.61 0.76
CA VAL A 181 -4.89 -5.61 -0.17
C VAL A 181 -5.41 -5.85 -1.59
N PHE A 182 -5.51 -7.12 -2.00
CA PHE A 182 -5.92 -7.47 -3.34
C PHE A 182 -7.37 -7.07 -3.63
N SER A 183 -8.27 -7.22 -2.66
CA SER A 183 -9.67 -6.82 -2.81
C SER A 183 -9.82 -5.32 -3.05
N TRP A 184 -9.07 -4.49 -2.32
CA TRP A 184 -9.05 -3.04 -2.51
C TRP A 184 -8.41 -2.61 -3.84
N THR A 185 -7.45 -3.39 -4.33
CA THR A 185 -6.84 -3.19 -5.65
C THR A 185 -7.85 -3.49 -6.76
N GLN A 186 -8.57 -4.61 -6.66
CA GLN A 186 -9.58 -5.01 -7.63
C GLN A 186 -10.71 -4.00 -7.75
N SER A 187 -11.17 -3.46 -6.65
CA SER A 187 -12.24 -2.47 -6.59
C SER A 187 -11.78 -1.00 -6.70
N ARG A 188 -10.52 -0.79 -7.10
CA ARG A 188 -9.92 0.52 -7.42
C ARG A 188 -9.84 1.53 -6.27
N PHE A 189 -10.07 1.12 -5.05
CA PHE A 189 -9.87 1.98 -3.88
C PHE A 189 -8.39 2.23 -3.59
N MET A 190 -7.53 1.25 -3.79
CA MET A 190 -6.12 1.25 -3.36
C MET A 190 -5.94 1.64 -1.88
N LEU A 191 -7.01 1.55 -1.10
CA LEU A 191 -7.14 2.06 0.27
C LEU A 191 -5.95 1.75 1.18
N PRO A 192 -5.41 0.50 1.23
CA PRO A 192 -4.28 0.18 2.09
C PRO A 192 -2.97 0.91 1.76
N GLY A 193 -2.88 1.58 0.62
CA GLY A 193 -1.65 2.27 0.19
C GLY A 193 -1.58 3.75 0.56
N TRP A 194 -2.70 4.37 0.96
CA TRP A 194 -2.76 5.82 1.17
C TRP A 194 -3.68 6.27 2.31
N PHE A 195 -4.74 5.53 2.62
CA PHE A 195 -5.76 5.97 3.57
C PHE A 195 -5.18 6.24 4.97
N GLY A 196 -5.67 7.32 5.55
CA GLY A 196 -5.23 7.82 6.86
C GLY A 196 -4.07 8.80 6.79
N PHE A 197 -3.54 9.13 5.60
CA PHE A 197 -2.49 10.14 5.48
C PHE A 197 -3.02 11.54 5.80
N ALA A 198 -4.04 12.00 5.10
CA ALA A 198 -4.60 13.33 5.32
C ALA A 198 -5.18 13.48 6.73
N GLY A 199 -5.95 12.48 7.19
CA GLY A 199 -6.41 12.43 8.57
C GLY A 199 -5.27 12.41 9.59
N GLY A 200 -4.17 11.77 9.27
CA GLY A 200 -2.95 11.75 10.07
C GLY A 200 -2.25 13.10 10.16
N VAL A 201 -2.09 13.78 9.03
CA VAL A 201 -1.53 15.14 8.95
C VAL A 201 -2.36 16.12 9.78
N LYS A 202 -3.68 16.09 9.63
CA LYS A 202 -4.61 16.91 10.40
C LYS A 202 -4.47 16.69 11.91
N ARG A 203 -4.46 15.42 12.36
CA ARG A 203 -4.32 15.08 13.80
C ARG A 203 -2.95 15.41 14.36
N ALA A 204 -1.91 15.31 13.52
CA ALA A 204 -0.55 15.69 13.89
C ALA A 204 -0.34 17.19 13.96
N GLY A 205 -1.26 18.01 13.44
CA GLY A 205 -1.11 19.46 13.34
C GLY A 205 0.08 19.87 12.47
N LEU A 206 0.38 19.08 11.41
CA LEU A 206 1.50 19.36 10.51
C LEU A 206 1.06 20.31 9.39
N THR A 207 1.90 21.31 9.13
CA THR A 207 1.70 22.28 8.06
C THR A 207 2.28 21.76 6.72
N PRO A 208 1.82 22.26 5.56
CA PRO A 208 2.42 21.94 4.27
C PRO A 208 3.93 22.26 4.20
N SER A 209 4.37 23.32 4.86
CA SER A 209 5.79 23.68 4.94
C SER A 209 6.62 22.64 5.70
N GLU A 210 6.13 22.17 6.85
CA GLU A 210 6.80 21.11 7.61
C GLU A 210 6.85 19.79 6.83
N LEU A 211 5.79 19.44 6.12
CA LEU A 211 5.76 18.24 5.27
C LEU A 211 6.76 18.36 4.11
N ALA A 212 6.86 19.53 3.48
CA ALA A 212 7.84 19.79 2.43
C ALA A 212 9.29 19.68 2.97
N GLU A 213 9.56 20.22 4.16
CA GLU A 213 10.85 20.06 4.85
C GLU A 213 11.15 18.56 5.12
N MET A 214 10.18 17.81 5.65
CA MET A 214 10.32 16.37 5.91
C MET A 214 10.62 15.59 4.61
N ALA A 215 10.06 16.02 3.48
CA ALA A 215 10.31 15.39 2.19
C ALA A 215 11.72 15.65 1.64
N HIS A 216 12.38 16.73 2.07
CA HIS A 216 13.75 17.07 1.65
C HIS A 216 14.83 16.49 2.57
N ILE A 217 14.60 16.49 3.88
CA ILE A 217 15.63 16.16 4.88
C ILE A 217 15.70 14.67 5.17
N GLY A 218 14.56 13.99 5.17
CA GLY A 218 14.47 12.58 5.57
C GLY A 218 14.77 11.58 4.46
N ARG A 219 14.95 10.32 4.84
CA ARG A 219 15.01 9.19 3.91
C ARG A 219 13.67 8.44 3.84
N ILE A 220 12.99 8.29 4.96
CA ILE A 220 11.79 7.49 5.12
C ILE A 220 10.58 8.17 4.52
N PHE A 221 10.37 9.45 4.87
CA PHE A 221 9.18 10.18 4.44
C PHE A 221 9.14 10.42 2.92
N PRO A 222 10.24 10.78 2.21
CA PRO A 222 10.23 10.85 0.74
C PRO A 222 9.85 9.55 0.05
N ALA A 223 10.32 8.40 0.56
CA ALA A 223 10.00 7.09 0.00
C ALA A 223 8.53 6.70 0.29
N LEU A 224 8.06 6.95 1.51
CA LEU A 224 6.67 6.77 1.89
C LEU A 224 5.74 7.61 1.00
N LEU A 225 6.07 8.88 0.78
CA LEU A 225 5.32 9.80 -0.07
C LEU A 225 5.29 9.31 -1.53
N ALA A 226 6.41 8.82 -2.06
CA ALA A 226 6.49 8.30 -3.43
C ALA A 226 5.63 7.05 -3.64
N ASP A 227 5.64 6.13 -2.69
CA ASP A 227 4.83 4.91 -2.72
C ASP A 227 3.33 5.27 -2.57
N MET A 228 2.99 6.15 -1.63
CA MET A 228 1.62 6.62 -1.40
C MET A 228 1.05 7.34 -2.63
N GLU A 229 1.83 8.24 -3.23
CA GLU A 229 1.45 8.97 -4.44
C GLU A 229 1.15 8.03 -5.61
N MET A 230 1.90 6.94 -5.74
CA MET A 230 1.62 5.90 -6.73
C MET A 230 0.27 5.21 -6.45
N ALA A 231 -0.04 4.92 -5.17
CA ALA A 231 -1.31 4.31 -4.79
C ALA A 231 -2.49 5.27 -5.01
N LEU A 232 -2.33 6.56 -4.70
CA LEU A 232 -3.32 7.61 -4.99
C LEU A 232 -3.59 7.74 -6.49
N ALA A 233 -2.53 7.74 -7.32
CA ALA A 233 -2.66 7.84 -8.75
C ALA A 233 -3.33 6.62 -9.41
N GLN A 234 -3.22 5.43 -8.78
CA GLN A 234 -3.89 4.21 -9.23
C GLN A 234 -5.34 4.10 -8.73
N ALA A 235 -5.72 4.84 -7.70
CA ALA A 235 -7.07 4.86 -7.19
C ALA A 235 -8.02 5.51 -8.21
N ASP A 236 -9.27 5.02 -8.25
CA ASP A 236 -10.33 5.56 -9.10
C ASP A 236 -11.59 5.66 -8.25
N MET A 237 -11.87 6.86 -7.75
CA MET A 237 -12.98 7.09 -6.82
C MET A 237 -14.36 7.02 -7.48
N GLU A 238 -14.46 7.09 -8.82
CA GLU A 238 -15.69 6.85 -9.55
C GLU A 238 -16.01 5.35 -9.58
N LEU A 239 -15.05 4.53 -10.02
CA LEU A 239 -15.18 3.07 -9.99
C LEU A 239 -15.36 2.55 -8.56
N ALA A 240 -14.56 3.02 -7.61
CA ALA A 240 -14.69 2.67 -6.20
C ALA A 240 -16.09 2.96 -5.64
N GLY A 241 -16.67 4.10 -6.02
CA GLY A 241 -18.06 4.43 -5.71
C GLY A 241 -19.06 3.45 -6.30
N ALA A 242 -18.86 3.03 -7.54
CA ALA A 242 -19.71 2.03 -8.16
C ALA A 242 -19.64 0.66 -7.46
N TYR A 243 -18.45 0.27 -6.98
CA TYR A 243 -18.32 -0.93 -6.13
C TYR A 243 -19.02 -0.76 -4.77
N ALA A 244 -18.95 0.41 -4.16
CA ALA A 244 -19.65 0.70 -2.90
C ALA A 244 -21.17 0.55 -3.05
N GLU A 245 -21.72 0.83 -4.22
CA GLU A 245 -23.12 0.62 -4.52
C GLU A 245 -23.57 -0.85 -4.53
N LEU A 246 -22.68 -1.81 -4.51
CA LEU A 246 -23.00 -3.21 -4.30
C LEU A 246 -23.41 -3.53 -2.85
N SER A 247 -23.14 -2.62 -1.91
CA SER A 247 -23.54 -2.79 -0.52
C SER A 247 -25.06 -2.75 -0.37
N PRO A 248 -25.66 -3.70 0.39
CA PRO A 248 -27.07 -3.69 0.69
C PRO A 248 -27.48 -2.51 1.59
N ASP A 249 -26.60 -2.08 2.49
CA ASP A 249 -26.78 -0.89 3.33
C ASP A 249 -26.20 0.34 2.60
N ARG A 250 -27.07 1.02 1.87
CA ARG A 250 -26.74 2.17 1.03
C ARG A 250 -26.31 3.40 1.85
N ASP A 251 -26.90 3.59 3.01
CA ASP A 251 -26.62 4.77 3.83
C ASP A 251 -25.28 4.63 4.54
N ALA A 252 -25.00 3.47 5.11
CA ALA A 252 -23.69 3.17 5.67
C ALA A 252 -22.58 3.21 4.61
N ALA A 253 -22.84 2.63 3.42
CA ALA A 253 -21.88 2.66 2.31
C ALA A 253 -21.57 4.09 1.85
N ARG A 254 -22.59 4.95 1.76
CA ARG A 254 -22.41 6.36 1.40
C ARG A 254 -21.58 7.10 2.44
N ALA A 255 -21.92 6.95 3.72
CA ALA A 255 -21.17 7.58 4.81
C ALA A 255 -19.67 7.16 4.81
N ILE A 256 -19.38 5.88 4.59
CA ILE A 256 -18.01 5.37 4.49
C ILE A 256 -17.30 5.93 3.24
N MET A 257 -17.99 5.96 2.10
CA MET A 257 -17.43 6.52 0.85
C MET A 257 -17.11 8.02 0.98
N ASP A 258 -17.93 8.77 1.69
CA ASP A 258 -17.69 10.21 1.91
C ASP A 258 -16.40 10.42 2.71
N VAL A 259 -16.16 9.61 3.74
CA VAL A 259 -14.90 9.63 4.51
C VAL A 259 -13.72 9.26 3.62
N ILE A 260 -13.85 8.19 2.80
CA ILE A 260 -12.77 7.73 1.91
C ILE A 260 -12.46 8.77 0.85
N ARG A 261 -13.47 9.36 0.21
CA ARG A 261 -13.28 10.41 -0.80
C ARG A 261 -12.63 11.65 -0.24
N ALA A 262 -13.07 12.11 0.92
CA ALA A 262 -12.50 13.28 1.57
C ALA A 262 -11.02 13.08 1.93
N ASP A 263 -10.65 11.92 2.48
CA ASP A 263 -9.23 11.63 2.80
C ASP A 263 -8.39 11.47 1.51
N HIS A 264 -8.97 10.89 0.43
CA HIS A 264 -8.30 10.77 -0.88
C HIS A 264 -8.01 12.14 -1.49
N GLU A 265 -9.01 13.01 -1.59
CA GLU A 265 -8.89 14.34 -2.15
C GLU A 265 -7.83 15.17 -1.40
N GLN A 266 -7.93 15.22 -0.08
CA GLN A 266 -6.96 15.90 0.76
C GLN A 266 -5.55 15.29 0.67
N ALA A 267 -5.44 13.97 0.57
CA ALA A 267 -4.15 13.30 0.40
C ALA A 267 -3.50 13.64 -0.96
N CYS A 268 -4.30 13.73 -2.04
CA CYS A 268 -3.84 14.18 -3.36
C CYS A 268 -3.34 15.61 -3.32
N GLU A 269 -4.11 16.53 -2.73
CA GLU A 269 -3.72 17.93 -2.59
C GLU A 269 -2.42 18.09 -1.79
N LEU A 270 -2.30 17.39 -0.67
CA LEU A 270 -1.09 17.40 0.14
C LEU A 270 0.11 16.83 -0.62
N ALA A 271 -0.04 15.71 -1.34
CA ALA A 271 1.05 15.11 -2.12
C ALA A 271 1.55 16.06 -3.20
N VAL A 272 0.64 16.67 -3.95
CA VAL A 272 0.96 17.68 -4.99
C VAL A 272 1.65 18.90 -4.37
N SER A 273 1.12 19.41 -3.26
CA SER A 273 1.71 20.58 -2.56
C SER A 273 3.13 20.30 -2.04
N ILE A 274 3.35 19.13 -1.41
CA ILE A 274 4.67 18.72 -0.91
C ILE A 274 5.68 18.59 -2.05
N ARG A 275 5.26 18.07 -3.21
CA ARG A 275 6.11 17.96 -4.42
C ARG A 275 6.28 19.27 -5.17
N ARG A 276 5.50 20.31 -4.83
CA ARG A 276 5.44 21.57 -5.58
C ARG A 276 5.09 21.35 -7.06
N GLY A 277 4.30 20.31 -7.34
CA GLY A 277 3.82 19.95 -8.66
C GLY A 277 2.45 20.54 -8.96
N THR A 278 1.88 20.17 -10.10
CA THR A 278 0.53 20.53 -10.54
C THR A 278 -0.44 19.35 -10.50
N ARG A 279 0.10 18.12 -10.48
CA ARG A 279 -0.63 16.87 -10.45
C ARG A 279 0.19 15.77 -9.76
N LEU A 280 -0.45 14.65 -9.45
CA LEU A 280 0.27 13.48 -8.96
C LEU A 280 1.26 12.97 -10.01
N LEU A 281 2.43 12.49 -9.56
CA LEU A 281 3.49 11.95 -10.40
C LEU A 281 4.08 12.94 -11.41
N ASP A 282 3.95 14.24 -11.17
CA ASP A 282 4.42 15.29 -12.09
C ASP A 282 5.94 15.24 -12.34
N ASP A 283 6.69 14.81 -11.32
CA ASP A 283 8.14 14.56 -11.38
C ASP A 283 8.52 13.22 -12.06
N ARG A 284 7.52 12.39 -12.42
CA ARG A 284 7.69 11.05 -13.00
C ARG A 284 6.73 10.81 -14.17
N PRO A 285 6.86 11.57 -15.28
CA PRO A 285 5.86 11.59 -16.37
C PRO A 285 5.66 10.23 -17.03
N ALA A 286 6.73 9.44 -17.23
CA ALA A 286 6.59 8.08 -17.78
C ALA A 286 5.78 7.13 -16.85
N LEU A 287 5.90 7.31 -15.54
CA LEU A 287 5.10 6.56 -14.58
C LEU A 287 3.64 7.03 -14.59
N ALA A 288 3.40 8.34 -14.67
CA ALA A 288 2.06 8.90 -14.79
C ALA A 288 1.34 8.39 -16.05
N GLU A 289 2.02 8.40 -17.18
CA GLU A 289 1.50 7.85 -18.45
C GLU A 289 1.18 6.36 -18.33
N TRP A 290 2.09 5.57 -17.74
CA TRP A 290 1.84 4.15 -17.53
C TRP A 290 0.61 3.91 -16.65
N VAL A 291 0.43 4.67 -15.56
CA VAL A 291 -0.74 4.56 -14.68
C VAL A 291 -2.02 4.87 -15.45
N GLN A 292 -2.01 5.92 -16.28
CA GLN A 292 -3.16 6.30 -17.09
C GLN A 292 -3.53 5.19 -18.09
N VAL A 293 -2.57 4.72 -18.87
CA VAL A 293 -2.78 3.65 -19.86
C VAL A 293 -3.28 2.36 -19.20
N ALA A 294 -2.70 1.99 -18.05
CA ALA A 294 -3.15 0.83 -17.29
C ALA A 294 -4.59 1.00 -16.80
N SER A 295 -4.93 2.17 -16.24
CA SER A 295 -6.29 2.50 -15.79
C SER A 295 -7.31 2.40 -16.90
N ASP A 296 -7.05 3.01 -18.05
CA ASP A 296 -7.95 2.99 -19.19
C ASP A 296 -8.17 1.58 -19.74
N SER A 297 -7.09 0.78 -19.75
CA SER A 297 -7.14 -0.59 -20.26
C SER A 297 -7.98 -1.54 -19.38
N ILE A 298 -8.00 -1.31 -18.07
CA ILE A 298 -8.73 -2.18 -17.13
C ILE A 298 -10.13 -1.68 -16.75
N ALA A 299 -10.45 -0.41 -17.00
CA ALA A 299 -11.75 0.14 -16.67
C ALA A 299 -12.94 -0.67 -17.24
N PRO A 300 -12.89 -1.18 -18.50
CA PRO A 300 -13.93 -2.07 -19.01
C PRO A 300 -14.07 -3.36 -18.21
N LEU A 301 -12.95 -3.94 -17.75
CA LEU A 301 -12.96 -5.15 -16.91
C LEU A 301 -13.57 -4.87 -15.53
N ASN A 302 -13.30 -3.71 -14.94
CA ASN A 302 -13.92 -3.30 -13.68
C ASN A 302 -15.44 -3.17 -13.84
N ARG A 303 -15.92 -2.54 -14.92
CA ARG A 303 -17.36 -2.41 -15.21
C ARG A 303 -18.02 -3.77 -15.41
N LEU A 304 -17.39 -4.67 -16.17
CA LEU A 304 -17.85 -6.05 -16.32
C LEU A 304 -17.87 -6.78 -14.96
N GLN A 305 -16.83 -6.66 -14.15
CA GLN A 305 -16.77 -7.28 -12.83
C GLN A 305 -17.91 -6.80 -11.92
N LEU A 306 -18.23 -5.50 -11.94
CA LEU A 306 -19.35 -4.93 -11.19
C LEU A 306 -20.68 -5.61 -11.54
N GLU A 307 -20.98 -5.76 -12.82
CA GLU A 307 -22.21 -6.43 -13.26
C GLU A 307 -22.25 -7.91 -12.84
N LEU A 308 -21.13 -8.62 -13.00
CA LEU A 308 -21.03 -10.02 -12.60
C LEU A 308 -21.19 -10.20 -11.07
N LEU A 309 -20.58 -9.32 -10.27
CA LEU A 309 -20.71 -9.33 -8.82
C LEU A 309 -22.14 -8.99 -8.39
N ALA A 310 -22.78 -8.01 -9.03
CA ALA A 310 -24.17 -7.66 -8.76
C ALA A 310 -25.11 -8.86 -9.00
N ARG A 311 -24.89 -9.63 -10.06
CA ARG A 311 -25.66 -10.86 -10.34
C ARG A 311 -25.44 -11.92 -9.27
N ARG A 312 -24.16 -12.20 -8.90
CA ARG A 312 -23.83 -13.17 -7.84
C ARG A 312 -24.49 -12.82 -6.51
N ARG A 313 -24.50 -11.55 -6.15
CA ARG A 313 -25.11 -11.07 -4.89
C ARG A 313 -26.63 -11.11 -4.88
N ARG A 314 -27.25 -11.21 -6.07
CA ARG A 314 -28.68 -11.51 -6.20
C ARG A 314 -29.00 -13.03 -6.16
N GLY A 315 -28.01 -13.88 -5.94
CA GLY A 315 -28.16 -15.33 -5.80
C GLY A 315 -28.03 -16.10 -7.12
N ASP A 316 -27.40 -15.53 -8.16
CA ASP A 316 -27.09 -16.24 -9.40
C ASP A 316 -25.81 -17.09 -9.18
N ASP A 317 -26.01 -18.40 -9.00
CA ASP A 317 -24.96 -19.37 -8.72
C ASP A 317 -24.46 -20.13 -9.98
N ASP A 318 -24.72 -19.60 -11.19
CA ASP A 318 -24.22 -20.22 -12.44
C ASP A 318 -22.68 -20.37 -12.37
N PRO A 319 -22.13 -21.58 -12.53
CA PRO A 319 -20.68 -21.79 -12.53
C PRO A 319 -19.92 -20.98 -13.58
N ARG A 320 -20.59 -20.65 -14.71
CA ARG A 320 -20.02 -19.78 -15.75
C ARG A 320 -19.83 -18.35 -15.24
N LEU A 321 -20.77 -17.87 -14.44
CA LEU A 321 -20.68 -16.54 -13.81
C LEU A 321 -19.49 -16.47 -12.85
N LYS A 322 -19.30 -17.49 -12.00
CA LYS A 322 -18.13 -17.60 -11.13
C LYS A 322 -16.84 -17.51 -11.95
N ARG A 323 -16.73 -18.32 -13.01
CA ARG A 323 -15.55 -18.34 -13.87
C ARG A 323 -15.32 -16.99 -14.58
N ALA A 324 -16.37 -16.30 -14.97
CA ALA A 324 -16.26 -14.96 -15.56
C ALA A 324 -15.71 -13.95 -14.55
N VAL A 325 -16.12 -13.98 -13.28
CA VAL A 325 -15.52 -13.16 -12.21
C VAL A 325 -14.03 -13.47 -12.05
N GLU A 326 -13.64 -14.75 -12.02
CA GLU A 326 -12.25 -15.16 -11.93
C GLU A 326 -11.40 -14.58 -13.08
N PHE A 327 -11.92 -14.57 -14.31
CA PHE A 327 -11.24 -13.95 -15.45
C PHE A 327 -11.10 -12.43 -15.30
N THR A 328 -12.10 -11.74 -14.77
CA THR A 328 -11.98 -10.29 -14.52
C THR A 328 -10.95 -10.01 -13.43
N VAL A 329 -10.91 -10.82 -12.36
CA VAL A 329 -9.89 -10.70 -11.31
C VAL A 329 -8.48 -10.87 -11.89
N ALA A 330 -8.27 -11.89 -12.73
CA ALA A 330 -6.99 -12.14 -13.38
C ALA A 330 -6.60 -10.98 -14.33
N GLY A 331 -7.55 -10.50 -15.15
CA GLY A 331 -7.31 -9.42 -16.11
C GLY A 331 -6.98 -8.09 -15.43
N ILE A 332 -7.73 -7.67 -14.41
CA ILE A 332 -7.46 -6.46 -13.63
C ILE A 332 -6.09 -6.56 -12.95
N SER A 333 -5.78 -7.72 -12.36
CA SER A 333 -4.48 -7.98 -11.74
C SER A 333 -3.32 -7.86 -12.72
N ALA A 334 -3.47 -8.42 -13.91
CA ALA A 334 -2.45 -8.33 -14.98
C ALA A 334 -2.24 -6.89 -15.44
N GLY A 335 -3.32 -6.13 -15.65
CA GLY A 335 -3.27 -4.74 -16.09
C GLY A 335 -2.62 -3.81 -15.07
N LEU A 336 -2.98 -3.93 -13.79
CA LEU A 336 -2.35 -3.18 -12.68
C LEU A 336 -0.96 -3.70 -12.30
N ARG A 337 -0.54 -4.80 -12.89
CA ARG A 337 0.69 -5.49 -12.55
C ARG A 337 0.81 -5.78 -11.04
N GLY A 338 -0.27 -6.13 -10.38
CA GLY A 338 -0.31 -6.39 -8.97
C GLY A 338 -1.22 -7.57 -8.60
N THR A 339 -0.75 -8.42 -7.72
CA THR A 339 -1.52 -9.50 -7.08
C THR A 339 -1.75 -9.19 -5.59
N GLY A 340 -1.99 -7.94 -5.28
CA GLY A 340 -2.09 -7.46 -3.91
C GLY A 340 -0.76 -7.13 -3.25
#